data_583f700ac7163127a3674c5ace81c717
#
_entry.id   583f700ac7163127a3674c5ace81c717
#
_cell.length_a   1.000
_cell.length_b   1.000
_cell.length_c   1.000
_cell.angle_alpha   90.00
_cell.angle_beta   90.00
_cell.angle_gamma   90.00
#
_symmetry.space_group_name_H-M   'P 1'
#
loop_
_entity.id
_entity.type
_entity.pdbx_description
1 polymer ?
#
loop_
_entity_poly.entity_id
_entity_poly.type
_entity_poly.pdbx_seq_one_letter_code
_entity_poly.pdbx_strand_id
1 'polypeptide(L)'
;MTSWNLLDIDKALHAAWAADTCSPDDLARCGWRPDNPAWGHCDITALVVNDIFGGDLMVGEVHCRGEQQGFHWWNRLASGVELDLTREQFRDGQIVTAARVVERPPGPLPRRWEEYLLLRERVGRRVGHLPEPAVRRTAPAG
;
A
#
# COMPACT_ATOMS: atom_id res chain seq x y z
N MET A 1 -8.71 1.58 -24.91
CA MET A 1 -9.12 1.45 -23.50
C MET A 1 -8.38 0.29 -22.88
N THR A 2 -7.49 0.55 -21.95
CA THR A 2 -6.78 -0.51 -21.25
C THR A 2 -7.72 -1.11 -20.21
N SER A 3 -8.00 -2.38 -20.35
CA SER A 3 -8.81 -3.09 -19.37
C SER A 3 -7.86 -3.96 -18.53
N TRP A 4 -7.91 -3.77 -17.24
CA TRP A 4 -7.14 -4.57 -16.28
C TRP A 4 -8.06 -5.01 -15.14
N ASN A 5 -7.66 -6.08 -14.47
CA ASN A 5 -8.38 -6.63 -13.34
C ASN A 5 -7.48 -6.66 -12.10
N LEU A 6 -8.02 -7.13 -10.97
CA LEU A 6 -7.27 -7.21 -9.72
C LEU A 6 -6.01 -8.05 -9.86
N LEU A 7 -6.06 -9.15 -10.61
CA LEU A 7 -4.88 -10.00 -10.81
C LEU A 7 -3.77 -9.26 -11.56
N ASP A 8 -4.14 -8.44 -12.55
CA ASP A 8 -3.18 -7.62 -13.29
C ASP A 8 -2.48 -6.64 -12.37
N ILE A 9 -3.24 -6.00 -11.47
CA ILE A 9 -2.69 -5.06 -10.48
C ILE A 9 -1.77 -5.79 -9.50
N ASP A 10 -2.18 -6.95 -9.00
CA ASP A 10 -1.37 -7.74 -8.09
C ASP A 10 -0.03 -8.13 -8.72
N LYS A 11 -0.06 -8.62 -9.96
CA LYS A 11 1.17 -8.96 -10.70
C LYS A 11 2.05 -7.74 -10.94
N ALA A 12 1.44 -6.61 -11.28
CA ALA A 12 2.20 -5.37 -11.52
C ALA A 12 2.89 -4.89 -10.24
N LEU A 13 2.21 -4.98 -9.09
CA LEU A 13 2.80 -4.63 -7.80
C LEU A 13 3.98 -5.54 -7.47
N HIS A 14 3.82 -6.85 -7.62
CA HIS A 14 4.91 -7.81 -7.36
C HIS A 14 6.14 -7.51 -8.22
N ALA A 15 5.94 -7.10 -9.46
CA ALA A 15 7.04 -6.74 -10.35
C ALA A 15 7.64 -5.36 -10.05
N ALA A 16 6.89 -4.49 -9.38
CA ALA A 16 7.31 -3.11 -9.11
C ALA A 16 8.02 -2.93 -7.77
N TRP A 17 7.70 -3.74 -6.78
CA TRP A 17 8.34 -3.65 -5.46
C TRP A 17 9.83 -3.94 -5.56
N ALA A 18 10.63 -3.07 -4.92
CA ALA A 18 12.08 -3.21 -4.92
C ALA A 18 12.67 -2.46 -3.72
N ALA A 19 13.99 -2.50 -3.59
CA ALA A 19 14.67 -1.81 -2.50
C ALA A 19 14.39 -0.30 -2.51
N ASP A 20 14.28 0.30 -3.69
CA ASP A 20 14.09 1.74 -3.85
C ASP A 20 12.65 2.21 -3.56
N THR A 21 11.70 1.30 -3.42
CA THR A 21 10.33 1.60 -3.00
C THR A 21 10.03 1.12 -1.58
N CYS A 22 10.94 0.36 -0.98
CA CYS A 22 10.82 -0.13 0.40
C CYS A 22 10.91 1.03 1.39
N SER A 23 10.20 0.91 2.51
CA SER A 23 10.29 1.86 3.60
C SER A 23 11.74 2.02 4.05
N PRO A 24 12.28 3.25 4.16
CA PRO A 24 13.65 3.47 4.61
C PRO A 24 13.95 2.85 5.98
N ASP A 25 12.99 2.90 6.90
CA ASP A 25 13.15 2.32 8.22
C ASP A 25 13.27 0.79 8.15
N ASP A 26 12.44 0.17 7.34
CA ASP A 26 12.48 -1.27 7.14
C ASP A 26 13.74 -1.70 6.37
N LEU A 27 14.12 -0.91 5.38
CA LEU A 27 15.34 -1.15 4.61
C LEU A 27 16.57 -1.14 5.51
N ALA A 28 16.64 -0.17 6.44
CA ALA A 28 17.73 -0.05 7.40
C ALA A 28 17.75 -1.20 8.41
N ARG A 29 16.55 -1.71 8.75
CA ARG A 29 16.43 -2.78 9.77
C ARG A 29 16.89 -4.14 9.26
N CYS A 30 16.44 -4.56 8.09
CA CYS A 30 16.70 -5.90 7.57
C CYS A 30 17.08 -5.94 6.09
N GLY A 31 17.02 -4.82 5.38
CA GLY A 31 17.17 -4.78 3.93
C GLY A 31 15.97 -5.37 3.21
N TRP A 32 15.86 -5.05 1.94
CA TRP A 32 14.80 -5.62 1.09
C TRP A 32 15.33 -6.87 0.39
N ARG A 33 14.48 -7.89 0.25
CA ARG A 33 14.86 -9.15 -0.38
C ARG A 33 13.81 -9.56 -1.42
N PRO A 34 14.25 -10.08 -2.58
CA PRO A 34 13.31 -10.52 -3.61
C PRO A 34 12.46 -11.73 -3.21
N ASP A 35 12.84 -12.49 -2.18
CA ASP A 35 12.04 -13.60 -1.69
C ASP A 35 10.90 -13.15 -0.76
N ASN A 36 10.86 -11.87 -0.40
CA ASN A 36 9.75 -11.27 0.35
C ASN A 36 9.50 -9.85 -0.18
N PRO A 37 9.05 -9.72 -1.44
CA PRO A 37 9.03 -8.43 -2.12
C PRO A 37 8.05 -7.42 -1.52
N ALA A 38 6.99 -7.88 -0.85
CA ALA A 38 5.99 -7.00 -0.23
C ALA A 38 6.48 -6.33 1.05
N TRP A 39 7.56 -6.81 1.64
CA TRP A 39 8.07 -6.30 2.91
C TRP A 39 8.45 -4.82 2.80
N GLY A 40 7.96 -4.00 3.73
CA GLY A 40 8.21 -2.57 3.72
C GLY A 40 7.37 -1.78 2.71
N HIS A 41 6.33 -2.39 2.14
CA HIS A 41 5.54 -1.78 1.07
C HIS A 41 4.04 -1.62 1.39
N CYS A 42 3.59 -1.99 2.57
CA CYS A 42 2.15 -2.00 2.84
C CYS A 42 1.50 -0.62 2.73
N ASP A 43 2.16 0.43 3.22
CA ASP A 43 1.61 1.77 3.25
C ASP A 43 1.39 2.35 1.84
N ILE A 44 2.44 2.38 1.03
CA ILE A 44 2.33 2.95 -0.32
C ILE A 44 1.51 2.05 -1.26
N THR A 45 1.54 0.73 -1.05
CA THR A 45 0.69 -0.18 -1.82
C THR A 45 -0.78 0.08 -1.53
N ALA A 46 -1.15 0.28 -0.26
CA ALA A 46 -2.52 0.60 0.11
C ALA A 46 -2.99 1.91 -0.54
N LEU A 47 -2.09 2.90 -0.67
CA LEU A 47 -2.41 4.15 -1.36
C LEU A 47 -2.66 3.93 -2.85
N VAL A 48 -1.82 3.15 -3.52
CA VAL A 48 -2.00 2.84 -4.95
C VAL A 48 -3.31 2.09 -5.17
N VAL A 49 -3.61 1.09 -4.34
CA VAL A 49 -4.87 0.34 -4.42
C VAL A 49 -6.07 1.26 -4.18
N ASN A 50 -5.96 2.19 -3.23
CA ASN A 50 -7.00 3.18 -2.98
C ASN A 50 -7.23 4.09 -4.19
N ASP A 51 -6.17 4.49 -4.89
CA ASP A 51 -6.29 5.28 -6.12
C ASP A 51 -7.09 4.55 -7.19
N ILE A 52 -6.92 3.24 -7.29
CA ILE A 52 -7.51 2.42 -8.35
C ILE A 52 -8.95 2.01 -8.02
N PHE A 53 -9.18 1.53 -6.81
CA PHE A 53 -10.44 0.90 -6.42
C PHE A 53 -11.29 1.74 -5.47
N GLY A 54 -10.75 2.82 -4.92
CA GLY A 54 -11.46 3.62 -3.92
C GLY A 54 -11.60 2.90 -2.59
N GLY A 55 -12.68 3.20 -1.86
CA GLY A 55 -12.93 2.61 -0.56
C GLY A 55 -12.12 3.24 0.56
N ASP A 56 -11.88 2.47 1.62
CA ASP A 56 -11.21 2.94 2.82
C ASP A 56 -9.79 2.42 2.92
N LEU A 57 -8.93 3.24 3.52
CA LEU A 57 -7.62 2.80 4.01
C LEU A 57 -7.80 2.22 5.41
N MET A 58 -7.19 1.06 5.65
CA MET A 58 -7.21 0.40 6.95
C MET A 58 -5.80 0.36 7.53
N VAL A 59 -5.69 0.53 8.84
CA VAL A 59 -4.43 0.33 9.54
C VAL A 59 -4.67 -0.49 10.80
N GLY A 60 -3.72 -1.35 11.13
CA GLY A 60 -3.76 -2.14 12.35
C GLY A 60 -2.37 -2.22 12.97
N GLU A 61 -2.31 -2.71 14.20
CA GLU A 61 -1.04 -2.93 14.90
C GLU A 61 -0.56 -4.34 14.62
N VAL A 62 0.73 -4.47 14.29
CA VAL A 62 1.35 -5.78 14.10
C VAL A 62 1.96 -6.22 15.43
N HIS A 63 1.58 -7.41 15.87
CA HIS A 63 2.11 -8.01 17.10
C HIS A 63 2.71 -9.37 16.80
N CYS A 64 3.80 -9.68 17.48
CA CYS A 64 4.41 -10.99 17.45
C CYS A 64 4.79 -11.36 18.87
N ARG A 65 4.24 -12.48 19.37
CA ARG A 65 4.50 -12.97 20.72
C ARG A 65 4.28 -11.89 21.80
N GLY A 66 3.19 -11.12 21.64
CA GLY A 66 2.81 -10.09 22.59
C GLY A 66 3.54 -8.77 22.44
N GLU A 67 4.47 -8.65 21.51
CA GLU A 67 5.25 -7.43 21.28
C GLU A 67 4.81 -6.74 19.99
N GLN A 68 4.54 -5.43 20.07
CA GLN A 68 4.16 -4.65 18.90
C GLN A 68 5.37 -4.39 18.01
N GLN A 69 5.22 -4.66 16.71
CA GLN A 69 6.28 -4.52 15.71
C GLN A 69 5.98 -3.45 14.66
N GLY A 70 5.11 -2.50 14.95
CA GLY A 70 4.74 -1.45 14.03
C GLY A 70 3.30 -1.59 13.55
N PHE A 71 3.06 -1.15 12.33
CA PHE A 71 1.70 -1.06 11.77
C PHE A 71 1.64 -1.72 10.42
N HIS A 72 0.43 -2.19 10.05
CA HIS A 72 0.15 -2.75 8.75
C HIS A 72 -0.99 -1.96 8.10
N TRP A 73 -0.87 -1.69 6.82
CA TRP A 73 -1.85 -0.97 6.01
C TRP A 73 -2.45 -1.89 4.96
N TRP A 74 -3.76 -1.78 4.77
CA TRP A 74 -4.47 -2.51 3.70
C TRP A 74 -5.71 -1.72 3.30
N ASN A 75 -6.59 -2.33 2.54
CA ASN A 75 -7.75 -1.65 1.97
C ASN A 75 -9.05 -2.37 2.33
N ARG A 76 -10.13 -1.59 2.43
CA ARG A 76 -11.49 -2.12 2.48
C ARG A 76 -12.27 -1.46 1.35
N LEU A 77 -12.79 -2.26 0.42
CA LEU A 77 -13.54 -1.77 -0.71
C LEU A 77 -14.95 -1.32 -0.27
N ALA A 78 -15.62 -0.52 -1.12
CA ALA A 78 -16.98 -0.04 -0.82
C ALA A 78 -17.97 -1.20 -0.57
N SER A 79 -17.72 -2.36 -1.16
CA SER A 79 -18.51 -3.57 -0.94
C SER A 79 -18.34 -4.18 0.45
N GLY A 80 -17.37 -3.72 1.23
CA GLY A 80 -17.00 -4.29 2.52
C GLY A 80 -15.91 -5.35 2.44
N VAL A 81 -15.51 -5.76 1.24
CA VAL A 81 -14.42 -6.73 1.05
C VAL A 81 -13.10 -6.08 1.42
N GLU A 82 -12.33 -6.76 2.27
CA GLU A 82 -10.98 -6.32 2.61
C GLU A 82 -9.99 -6.90 1.62
N LEU A 83 -9.05 -6.06 1.19
CA LEU A 83 -8.06 -6.39 0.17
C LEU A 83 -6.68 -6.03 0.72
N ASP A 84 -5.85 -7.06 0.90
CA ASP A 84 -4.51 -6.90 1.47
C ASP A 84 -3.49 -7.56 0.54
N LEU A 85 -2.97 -6.79 -0.41
CA LEU A 85 -2.06 -7.29 -1.43
C LEU A 85 -0.63 -7.46 -0.94
N THR A 86 -0.31 -6.98 0.27
CA THR A 86 1.01 -7.17 0.89
C THR A 86 0.99 -8.19 2.03
N ARG A 87 -0.10 -8.93 2.18
CA ARG A 87 -0.27 -9.88 3.27
C ARG A 87 0.86 -10.92 3.36
N GLU A 88 1.43 -11.29 2.25
CA GLU A 88 2.50 -12.29 2.17
C GLU A 88 3.79 -11.87 2.87
N GLN A 89 3.94 -10.57 3.25
CA GLN A 89 5.11 -10.11 3.98
C GLN A 89 5.20 -10.70 5.39
N PHE A 90 4.07 -11.14 5.93
CA PHE A 90 4.02 -11.65 7.31
C PHE A 90 4.64 -13.03 7.43
N ARG A 91 5.24 -13.26 8.60
CA ARG A 91 5.84 -14.53 9.00
C ARG A 91 5.06 -15.10 10.16
N ASP A 92 5.34 -16.38 10.49
CA ASP A 92 4.65 -17.10 11.55
C ASP A 92 4.67 -16.32 12.87
N GLY A 93 3.55 -16.31 13.55
CA GLY A 93 3.40 -15.65 14.85
C GLY A 93 3.06 -14.16 14.77
N GLN A 94 3.07 -13.57 13.60
CA GLN A 94 2.66 -12.17 13.44
C GLN A 94 1.14 -12.08 13.26
N ILE A 95 0.51 -11.22 14.05
CA ILE A 95 -0.94 -10.95 13.97
C ILE A 95 -1.19 -9.46 13.86
N VAL A 96 -2.30 -9.10 13.22
CA VAL A 96 -2.73 -7.71 13.10
C VAL A 96 -3.97 -7.51 13.96
N THR A 97 -3.92 -6.50 14.82
CA THR A 97 -5.00 -6.19 15.76
C THR A 97 -5.35 -4.71 15.69
N ALA A 98 -6.43 -4.33 16.40
CA ALA A 98 -6.86 -2.93 16.52
C ALA A 98 -7.05 -2.23 15.16
N ALA A 99 -7.63 -2.96 14.20
CA ALA A 99 -7.89 -2.43 12.85
C ALA A 99 -8.83 -1.23 12.90
N ARG A 100 -8.50 -0.18 12.19
CA ARG A 100 -9.32 1.03 12.09
C ARG A 100 -9.22 1.65 10.71
N VAL A 101 -10.26 2.40 10.34
CA VAL A 101 -10.27 3.21 9.13
C VAL A 101 -9.40 4.44 9.36
N VAL A 102 -8.59 4.77 8.37
CA VAL A 102 -7.74 5.97 8.39
C VAL A 102 -8.13 6.86 7.22
N GLU A 103 -8.28 8.14 7.49
CA GLU A 103 -8.54 9.11 6.44
C GLU A 103 -7.27 9.33 5.62
N ARG A 104 -7.41 9.32 4.29
CA ARG A 104 -6.27 9.59 3.42
C ARG A 104 -5.83 11.05 3.59
N PRO A 105 -4.53 11.31 3.85
CA PRO A 105 -4.06 12.69 3.94
C PRO A 105 -4.28 13.45 2.63
N PRO A 106 -4.71 14.71 2.68
CA PRO A 106 -4.80 15.54 1.48
C PRO A 106 -3.41 15.94 1.01
N GLY A 107 -3.21 15.94 -0.30
CA GLY A 107 -1.95 16.37 -0.90
C GLY A 107 -0.80 15.40 -0.74
N PRO A 108 0.42 15.86 -1.02
CA PRO A 108 1.61 15.03 -0.89
C PRO A 108 1.83 14.54 0.53
N LEU A 109 2.23 13.28 0.68
CA LEU A 109 2.57 12.72 1.97
C LEU A 109 3.86 13.38 2.49
N PRO A 110 3.97 13.66 3.79
CA PRO A 110 5.20 14.21 4.36
C PRO A 110 6.37 13.22 4.29
N ARG A 111 6.07 11.94 4.20
CA ARG A 111 7.07 10.86 4.08
C ARG A 111 6.58 9.87 3.04
N ARG A 112 7.49 9.18 2.39
CA ARG A 112 7.18 8.13 1.41
C ARG A 112 6.56 8.62 0.09
N TRP A 113 6.48 9.92 -0.14
CA TRP A 113 5.86 10.46 -1.35
C TRP A 113 6.59 10.02 -2.61
N GLU A 114 7.92 10.08 -2.60
CA GLU A 114 8.74 9.72 -3.77
C GLU A 114 8.60 8.23 -4.10
N GLU A 115 8.64 7.37 -3.09
CA GLU A 115 8.49 5.91 -3.27
C GLU A 115 7.09 5.57 -3.76
N TYR A 116 6.07 6.27 -3.25
CA TYR A 116 4.69 6.09 -3.70
C TYR A 116 4.54 6.46 -5.18
N LEU A 117 5.08 7.59 -5.60
CA LEU A 117 5.04 8.01 -7.01
C LEU A 117 5.79 7.03 -7.91
N LEU A 118 6.93 6.56 -7.46
CA LEU A 118 7.73 5.58 -8.20
C LEU A 118 6.97 4.25 -8.36
N LEU A 119 6.32 3.80 -7.30
CA LEU A 119 5.50 2.59 -7.36
C LEU A 119 4.34 2.77 -8.35
N ARG A 120 3.63 3.88 -8.28
CA ARG A 120 2.55 4.20 -9.23
C ARG A 120 3.04 4.17 -10.66
N GLU A 121 4.17 4.79 -10.94
CA GLU A 121 4.74 4.84 -12.27
C GLU A 121 5.03 3.43 -12.80
N ARG A 122 5.63 2.59 -11.98
CA ARG A 122 5.96 1.21 -12.38
C ARG A 122 4.72 0.38 -12.64
N VAL A 123 3.72 0.48 -11.78
CA VAL A 123 2.44 -0.21 -11.98
C VAL A 123 1.77 0.29 -13.25
N GLY A 124 1.72 1.60 -13.45
CA GLY A 124 1.11 2.20 -14.64
C GLY A 124 1.77 1.76 -15.94
N ARG A 125 3.07 1.60 -15.95
CA ARG A 125 3.79 1.12 -17.14
C ARG A 125 3.39 -0.30 -17.55
N ARG A 126 3.00 -1.12 -16.57
CA ARG A 126 2.63 -2.50 -16.84
C ARG A 126 1.16 -2.66 -17.23
N VAL A 127 0.28 -1.89 -16.63
CA VAL A 127 -1.17 -2.05 -16.81
C VAL A 127 -1.79 -0.94 -17.67
N GLY A 128 -1.02 0.07 -18.01
CA GLY A 128 -1.48 1.24 -18.73
C GLY A 128 -1.78 2.40 -17.79
N HIS A 129 -2.73 3.25 -18.16
CA HIS A 129 -3.02 4.45 -17.42
C HIS A 129 -3.75 4.15 -16.09
N LEU A 130 -3.23 4.67 -14.99
CA LEU A 130 -3.90 4.60 -13.68
C LEU A 130 -4.75 5.86 -13.46
N PRO A 131 -5.82 5.74 -12.65
CA PRO A 131 -6.55 6.92 -12.19
C PRO A 131 -5.62 7.89 -11.47
N GLU A 132 -5.96 9.18 -11.50
CA GLU A 132 -5.25 10.19 -10.74
C GLU A 132 -5.23 9.81 -9.26
N PRO A 133 -4.18 10.20 -8.51
CA PRO A 133 -4.14 9.94 -7.07
C PRO A 133 -5.41 10.40 -6.39
N ALA A 134 -5.95 9.55 -5.49
CA ALA A 134 -7.16 9.86 -4.75
C ALA A 134 -6.86 10.91 -3.66
N VAL A 135 -6.39 12.07 -4.09
CA VAL A 135 -6.17 13.20 -3.20
C VAL A 135 -7.52 13.79 -2.87
N ARG A 136 -7.81 13.90 -1.57
CA ARG A 136 -9.01 14.58 -1.14
C ARG A 136 -8.95 16.01 -1.65
N ARG A 137 -9.83 16.35 -2.62
CA ARG A 137 -9.96 17.73 -3.04
C ARG A 137 -10.53 18.52 -1.87
N THR A 138 -9.76 19.47 -1.37
CA THR A 138 -10.34 20.51 -0.54
C THR A 138 -11.45 21.13 -1.34
N ALA A 139 -12.68 21.07 -0.81
CA ALA A 139 -13.78 21.79 -1.42
C ALA A 139 -13.33 23.23 -1.65
N PRO A 140 -13.51 23.78 -2.87
CA PRO A 140 -13.19 25.18 -3.06
C PRO A 140 -13.95 26.00 -2.03
N ALA A 141 -13.23 26.85 -1.32
CA ALA A 141 -13.84 27.82 -0.42
C ALA A 141 -14.77 28.67 -1.27
N GLY A 142 -16.05 28.34 -1.19
CA GLY A 142 -17.06 29.08 -1.93
C GLY A 142 -17.97 29.73 -0.97
#